data_8a1501ab940d42d3edd94b0f2269e5a2
#
_entry.id   8a1501ab940d42d3edd94b0f2269e5a2
#
_cell.length_a   1.000
_cell.length_b   1.000
_cell.length_c   1.000
_cell.angle_alpha   90.00
_cell.angle_beta   90.00
_cell.angle_gamma   90.00
#
_symmetry.space_group_name_H-M   'P 1'
#
loop_
_entity.id
_entity.type
_entity.pdbx_description
1 polymer ?
#
loop_
_entity_poly.entity_id
_entity_poly.type
_entity_poly.pdbx_seq_one_letter_code
_entity_poly.pdbx_strand_id
1 'polypeptide(L)'
;MVDKTEQKFLDAALEIFAEKGYKGATTRFIAQKAGFSELTLFRKFKTKQNLFNKVLNQNIVKVKEDVDEALATNVSTDPDVFLRTLITDMARIAEDHYEFISLSNTQKSGSTDPMLAEFVKYMSKYLEENLPGRDVDYNAMALSLYSYTFMISQTKHYEKDWFNYNQALEGFIKNVLKLFS
;
A
#
# COMPACT_ATOMS: atom_id res chain seq x y z
N MET A 1 19.23 -13.46 -0.48
CA MET A 1 18.70 -13.27 -1.85
C MET A 1 17.59 -14.30 -2.08
N VAL A 2 16.37 -13.87 -2.40
CA VAL A 2 15.25 -14.77 -2.74
C VAL A 2 15.54 -15.39 -4.11
N ASP A 3 15.42 -16.71 -4.26
CA ASP A 3 15.65 -17.32 -5.57
C ASP A 3 14.48 -17.05 -6.55
N LYS A 4 14.73 -17.12 -7.86
CA LYS A 4 13.73 -16.82 -8.90
C LYS A 4 12.45 -17.66 -8.78
N THR A 5 12.55 -18.91 -8.32
CA THR A 5 11.40 -19.81 -8.14
C THR A 5 10.58 -19.37 -6.93
N GLU A 6 11.26 -18.99 -5.87
CA GLU A 6 10.61 -18.48 -4.66
C GLU A 6 9.87 -17.18 -4.94
N GLN A 7 10.49 -16.23 -5.67
CA GLN A 7 9.83 -14.97 -6.04
C GLN A 7 8.56 -15.20 -6.86
N LYS A 8 8.58 -16.09 -7.84
CA LYS A 8 7.38 -16.44 -8.62
C LYS A 8 6.23 -16.99 -7.76
N PHE A 9 6.55 -17.75 -6.71
CA PHE A 9 5.54 -18.21 -5.75
C PHE A 9 4.99 -17.04 -4.92
N LEU A 10 5.84 -16.14 -4.47
CA LEU A 10 5.43 -15.00 -3.66
C LEU A 10 4.54 -14.04 -4.45
N ASP A 11 4.89 -13.75 -5.72
CA ASP A 11 4.09 -12.91 -6.60
C ASP A 11 2.71 -13.54 -6.89
N ALA A 12 2.69 -14.82 -7.30
CA ALA A 12 1.45 -15.54 -7.54
C ALA A 12 0.58 -15.67 -6.27
N ALA A 13 1.22 -15.83 -5.12
CA ALA A 13 0.53 -15.92 -3.83
C ALA A 13 -0.10 -14.59 -3.43
N LEU A 14 0.60 -13.46 -3.63
CA LEU A 14 0.07 -12.13 -3.34
C LEU A 14 -1.23 -11.89 -4.12
N GLU A 15 -1.23 -12.10 -5.44
CA GLU A 15 -2.40 -11.92 -6.28
C GLU A 15 -3.58 -12.83 -5.85
N ILE A 16 -3.32 -14.13 -5.62
CA ILE A 16 -4.37 -15.07 -5.20
C ILE A 16 -4.91 -14.76 -3.80
N PHE A 17 -4.05 -14.31 -2.87
CA PHE A 17 -4.49 -13.90 -1.55
C PHE A 17 -5.29 -12.60 -1.59
N ALA A 18 -4.92 -11.63 -2.43
CA ALA A 18 -5.65 -10.39 -2.60
C ALA A 18 -7.04 -10.62 -3.22
N GLU A 19 -7.12 -11.51 -4.24
CA GLU A 19 -8.38 -11.83 -4.93
C GLU A 19 -9.33 -12.68 -4.06
N LYS A 20 -8.83 -13.74 -3.41
CA LYS A 20 -9.66 -14.78 -2.77
C LYS A 20 -9.61 -14.75 -1.24
N GLY A 21 -8.80 -13.89 -0.66
CA GLY A 21 -8.48 -13.90 0.77
C GLY A 21 -7.67 -15.14 1.19
N TYR A 22 -7.15 -15.13 2.42
CA TYR A 22 -6.37 -16.25 2.94
C TYR A 22 -7.13 -17.58 2.91
N LYS A 23 -8.43 -17.58 3.28
CA LYS A 23 -9.23 -18.81 3.35
C LYS A 23 -9.54 -19.38 1.96
N GLY A 24 -9.87 -18.55 0.99
CA GLY A 24 -10.23 -18.95 -0.37
C GLY A 24 -9.03 -19.33 -1.25
N ALA A 25 -7.84 -18.84 -0.95
CA ALA A 25 -6.62 -19.19 -1.65
C ALA A 25 -6.19 -20.65 -1.33
N THR A 26 -5.91 -21.43 -2.38
CA THR A 26 -5.38 -22.79 -2.22
C THR A 26 -3.94 -22.85 -2.71
N THR A 27 -3.10 -23.68 -2.06
CA THR A 27 -1.71 -23.91 -2.46
C THR A 27 -1.61 -24.45 -3.89
N ARG A 28 -2.61 -25.23 -4.31
CA ARG A 28 -2.71 -25.76 -5.68
C ARG A 28 -2.87 -24.62 -6.71
N PHE A 29 -3.78 -23.67 -6.48
CA PHE A 29 -3.96 -22.54 -7.39
C PHE A 29 -2.72 -21.64 -7.44
N ILE A 30 -2.12 -21.37 -6.28
CA ILE A 30 -0.88 -20.59 -6.20
C ILE A 30 0.24 -21.28 -6.98
N ALA A 31 0.43 -22.58 -6.81
CA ALA A 31 1.46 -23.34 -7.50
C ALA A 31 1.24 -23.34 -9.02
N GLN A 32 0.00 -23.56 -9.46
CA GLN A 32 -0.38 -23.50 -10.87
C GLN A 32 -0.09 -22.14 -11.48
N LYS A 33 -0.48 -21.04 -10.81
CA LYS A 33 -0.24 -19.65 -11.26
C LYS A 33 1.26 -19.35 -11.34
N ALA A 34 2.04 -19.82 -10.37
CA ALA A 34 3.48 -19.67 -10.35
C ALA A 34 4.21 -20.50 -11.44
N GLY A 35 3.53 -21.44 -12.09
CA GLY A 35 4.09 -22.34 -13.10
C GLY A 35 4.86 -23.53 -12.52
N PHE A 36 4.52 -23.98 -11.30
CA PHE A 36 5.19 -25.07 -10.60
C PHE A 36 4.19 -26.06 -10.01
N SER A 37 4.73 -27.20 -9.53
CA SER A 37 3.93 -28.17 -8.78
C SER A 37 3.69 -27.74 -7.34
N GLU A 38 2.57 -28.17 -6.77
CA GLU A 38 2.25 -27.96 -5.35
C GLU A 38 3.31 -28.60 -4.42
N LEU A 39 3.91 -29.72 -4.84
CA LEU A 39 5.02 -30.35 -4.13
C LEU A 39 6.23 -29.40 -4.02
N THR A 40 6.54 -28.66 -5.09
CA THR A 40 7.63 -27.65 -5.10
C THR A 40 7.32 -26.52 -4.11
N LEU A 41 6.06 -26.07 -4.04
CA LEU A 41 5.62 -25.07 -3.07
C LEU A 41 5.83 -25.57 -1.63
N PHE A 42 5.36 -26.78 -1.32
CA PHE A 42 5.52 -27.33 0.03
C PHE A 42 6.98 -27.60 0.42
N ARG A 43 7.83 -27.94 -0.53
CA ARG A 43 9.28 -28.06 -0.27
C ARG A 43 9.90 -26.73 0.16
N LYS A 44 9.45 -25.58 -0.43
CA LYS A 44 9.97 -24.26 -0.11
C LYS A 44 9.36 -23.64 1.16
N PHE A 45 8.05 -23.69 1.27
CA PHE A 45 7.33 -22.92 2.30
C PHE A 45 6.79 -23.78 3.45
N LYS A 46 6.74 -25.10 3.30
CA LYS A 46 6.22 -26.08 4.27
C LYS A 46 4.70 -25.98 4.49
N THR A 47 4.16 -24.78 4.68
CA THR A 47 2.74 -24.53 4.92
C THR A 47 2.24 -23.32 4.14
N LYS A 48 0.92 -23.24 3.92
CA LYS A 48 0.27 -22.04 3.37
C LYS A 48 0.48 -20.82 4.27
N GLN A 49 0.49 -21.03 5.59
CA GLN A 49 0.71 -19.95 6.55
C GLN A 49 2.12 -19.35 6.43
N ASN A 50 3.15 -20.19 6.28
CA ASN A 50 4.52 -19.69 6.09
C ASN A 50 4.66 -18.91 4.77
N LEU A 51 4.03 -19.40 3.69
CA LEU A 51 3.98 -18.67 2.43
C LEU A 51 3.30 -17.31 2.61
N PHE A 52 2.14 -17.28 3.26
CA PHE A 52 1.39 -16.07 3.54
C PHE A 52 2.20 -15.05 4.35
N ASN A 53 2.78 -15.49 5.46
CA ASN A 53 3.62 -14.63 6.29
C ASN A 53 4.81 -14.07 5.51
N LYS A 54 5.40 -14.86 4.62
CA LYS A 54 6.52 -14.42 3.80
C LYS A 54 6.09 -13.38 2.75
N VAL A 55 4.90 -13.56 2.15
CA VAL A 55 4.29 -12.55 1.26
C VAL A 55 4.08 -11.23 2.00
N LEU A 56 3.47 -11.27 3.19
CA LEU A 56 3.25 -10.05 3.97
C LEU A 56 4.56 -9.35 4.31
N ASN A 57 5.52 -10.09 4.90
CA ASN A 57 6.79 -9.50 5.32
C ASN A 57 7.58 -8.88 4.17
N GLN A 58 7.62 -9.54 3.01
CA GLN A 58 8.32 -9.00 1.84
C GLN A 58 7.67 -7.70 1.34
N ASN A 59 6.34 -7.64 1.29
CA ASN A 59 5.65 -6.48 0.76
C ASN A 59 5.61 -5.31 1.75
N ILE A 60 5.55 -5.56 3.06
CA ILE A 60 5.74 -4.51 4.09
C ILE A 60 7.09 -3.80 3.88
N VAL A 61 8.16 -4.56 3.67
CA VAL A 61 9.50 -3.98 3.45
C VAL A 61 9.52 -3.13 2.17
N LYS A 62 8.96 -3.63 1.05
CA LYS A 62 8.92 -2.89 -0.22
C LYS A 62 8.15 -1.58 -0.09
N VAL A 63 6.93 -1.62 0.48
CA VAL A 63 6.12 -0.41 0.68
C VAL A 63 6.86 0.60 1.54
N LYS A 64 7.50 0.13 2.62
CA LYS A 64 8.27 1.01 3.50
C LYS A 64 9.44 1.65 2.77
N GLU A 65 10.21 0.89 1.99
CA GLU A 65 11.32 1.41 1.19
C GLU A 65 10.85 2.48 0.20
N ASP A 66 9.75 2.25 -0.51
CA ASP A 66 9.20 3.22 -1.47
C ASP A 66 8.67 4.49 -0.78
N VAL A 67 8.03 4.35 0.40
CA VAL A 67 7.61 5.50 1.22
C VAL A 67 8.83 6.28 1.71
N ASP A 68 9.82 5.61 2.28
CA ASP A 68 11.04 6.26 2.79
C ASP A 68 11.78 7.00 1.67
N GLU A 69 11.87 6.42 0.46
CA GLU A 69 12.47 7.06 -0.72
C GLU A 69 11.67 8.30 -1.15
N ALA A 70 10.35 8.20 -1.24
CA ALA A 70 9.47 9.33 -1.60
C ALA A 70 9.61 10.49 -0.61
N LEU A 71 9.62 10.18 0.70
CA LEU A 71 9.78 11.21 1.74
C LEU A 71 11.18 11.85 1.73
N ALA A 72 12.24 11.06 1.50
CA ALA A 72 13.61 11.55 1.43
C ALA A 72 13.86 12.46 0.21
N THR A 73 13.14 12.27 -0.89
CA THR A 73 13.27 13.06 -2.12
C THR A 73 12.39 14.31 -2.14
N ASN A 74 11.38 14.38 -1.29
CA ASN A 74 10.47 15.54 -1.20
C ASN A 74 11.07 16.64 -0.31
N VAL A 75 11.97 17.42 -0.88
CA VAL A 75 12.77 18.44 -0.17
C VAL A 75 12.29 19.87 -0.40
N SER A 76 11.11 20.08 -0.99
CA SER A 76 10.60 21.43 -1.27
C SER A 76 10.25 22.18 0.01
N THR A 77 10.67 23.43 0.10
CA THR A 77 10.25 24.37 1.18
C THR A 77 8.97 25.13 0.85
N ASP A 78 8.49 25.04 -0.39
CA ASP A 78 7.19 25.57 -0.80
C ASP A 78 6.09 24.57 -0.41
N PRO A 79 5.14 24.94 0.47
CA PRO A 79 4.09 24.04 0.96
C PRO A 79 3.22 23.46 -0.16
N ASP A 80 2.93 24.23 -1.22
CA ASP A 80 2.11 23.76 -2.34
C ASP A 80 2.83 22.68 -3.14
N VAL A 81 4.11 22.91 -3.45
CA VAL A 81 4.94 21.94 -4.15
C VAL A 81 5.16 20.70 -3.29
N PHE A 82 5.46 20.88 -2.00
CA PHE A 82 5.67 19.79 -1.03
C PHE A 82 4.44 18.88 -0.94
N LEU A 83 3.26 19.44 -0.70
CA LEU A 83 2.02 18.68 -0.54
C LEU A 83 1.60 17.99 -1.85
N ARG A 84 1.74 18.67 -2.97
CA ARG A 84 1.45 18.10 -4.29
C ARG A 84 2.33 16.87 -4.56
N THR A 85 3.63 17.00 -4.35
CA THR A 85 4.58 15.89 -4.53
C THR A 85 4.24 14.74 -3.61
N LEU A 86 4.05 15.01 -2.30
CA LEU A 86 3.71 14.00 -1.32
C LEU A 86 2.45 13.22 -1.69
N ILE A 87 1.35 13.92 -2.02
CA ILE A 87 0.07 13.28 -2.35
C ILE A 87 0.20 12.44 -3.63
N THR A 88 0.92 12.95 -4.63
CA THR A 88 1.14 12.22 -5.89
C THR A 88 1.96 10.95 -5.68
N ASP A 89 3.03 11.02 -4.88
CA ASP A 89 3.87 9.86 -4.56
C ASP A 89 3.11 8.82 -3.73
N MET A 90 2.34 9.25 -2.74
CA MET A 90 1.51 8.32 -1.95
C MET A 90 0.43 7.66 -2.82
N ALA A 91 -0.15 8.38 -3.77
CA ALA A 91 -1.12 7.80 -4.72
C ALA A 91 -0.46 6.77 -5.64
N ARG A 92 0.75 7.06 -6.15
CA ARG A 92 1.54 6.12 -6.95
C ARG A 92 1.90 4.86 -6.15
N ILE A 93 2.39 5.01 -4.91
CA ILE A 93 2.73 3.88 -4.04
C ILE A 93 1.49 3.04 -3.73
N ALA A 94 0.34 3.67 -3.47
CA ALA A 94 -0.91 2.96 -3.24
C ALA A 94 -1.38 2.17 -4.48
N GLU A 95 -1.09 2.65 -5.69
CA GLU A 95 -1.37 1.96 -6.94
C GLU A 95 -0.38 0.78 -7.17
N ASP A 96 0.91 1.04 -7.03
CA ASP A 96 1.97 0.04 -7.26
C ASP A 96 1.88 -1.15 -6.28
N HIS A 97 1.36 -0.91 -5.08
CA HIS A 97 1.20 -1.93 -4.03
C HIS A 97 -0.27 -2.28 -3.73
N TYR A 98 -1.18 -2.04 -4.67
CA TYR A 98 -2.63 -2.18 -4.45
C TYR A 98 -3.03 -3.53 -3.88
N GLU A 99 -2.57 -4.65 -4.46
CA GLU A 99 -2.91 -6.00 -4.01
C GLU A 99 -2.50 -6.24 -2.56
N PHE A 100 -1.31 -5.77 -2.18
CA PHE A 100 -0.82 -5.92 -0.81
C PHE A 100 -1.62 -5.07 0.19
N ILE A 101 -1.86 -3.79 -0.13
CA ILE A 101 -2.62 -2.87 0.74
C ILE A 101 -4.06 -3.37 0.88
N SER A 102 -4.68 -3.81 -0.22
CA SER A 102 -6.01 -4.42 -0.22
C SER A 102 -6.07 -5.68 0.65
N LEU A 103 -5.06 -6.56 0.52
CA LEU A 103 -4.94 -7.75 1.35
C LEU A 103 -4.83 -7.40 2.83
N SER A 104 -4.01 -6.42 3.19
CA SER A 104 -3.82 -5.97 4.57
C SER A 104 -5.11 -5.41 5.18
N ASN A 105 -5.85 -4.59 4.42
CA ASN A 105 -7.11 -3.99 4.86
C ASN A 105 -8.23 -5.03 5.06
N THR A 106 -8.17 -6.17 4.38
CA THR A 106 -9.19 -7.24 4.49
C THR A 106 -8.89 -8.27 5.57
N GLN A 107 -7.68 -8.29 6.11
CA GLN A 107 -7.32 -9.18 7.21
C GLN A 107 -7.99 -8.72 8.50
N LYS A 108 -9.12 -9.35 8.86
CA LYS A 108 -9.79 -9.17 10.16
C LYS A 108 -8.94 -9.78 11.29
N SER A 109 -7.88 -9.11 11.65
CA SER A 109 -7.21 -9.29 12.93
C SER A 109 -7.88 -8.34 13.91
N GLY A 110 -8.45 -8.83 14.99
CA GLY A 110 -9.36 -8.12 15.91
C GLY A 110 -8.76 -7.00 16.74
N SER A 111 -7.80 -6.29 16.26
CA SER A 111 -7.24 -5.04 16.78
C SER A 111 -6.72 -4.22 15.60
N THR A 112 -6.80 -2.90 15.70
CA THR A 112 -6.28 -1.90 14.76
C THR A 112 -5.17 -2.44 13.88
N ASP A 113 -5.34 -2.34 12.55
CA ASP A 113 -4.31 -2.76 11.59
C ASP A 113 -2.96 -2.12 11.98
N PRO A 114 -1.96 -2.90 12.45
CA PRO A 114 -0.71 -2.35 12.95
C PRO A 114 0.02 -1.55 11.86
N MET A 115 -0.12 -1.95 10.59
CA MET A 115 0.50 -1.27 9.47
C MET A 115 -0.11 0.12 9.25
N LEU A 116 -1.43 0.24 9.30
CA LEU A 116 -2.11 1.53 9.19
C LEU A 116 -1.74 2.45 10.37
N ALA A 117 -1.71 1.91 11.59
CA ALA A 117 -1.35 2.69 12.77
C ALA A 117 0.10 3.20 12.70
N GLU A 118 1.05 2.37 12.25
CA GLU A 118 2.44 2.80 12.02
C GLU A 118 2.54 3.83 10.90
N PHE A 119 1.85 3.64 9.79
CA PHE A 119 1.82 4.61 8.70
C PHE A 119 1.29 5.97 9.18
N VAL A 120 0.13 6.00 9.86
CA VAL A 120 -0.46 7.24 10.36
C VAL A 120 0.50 7.96 11.30
N LYS A 121 1.11 7.23 12.26
CA LYS A 121 2.08 7.80 13.20
C LYS A 121 3.32 8.35 12.48
N TYR A 122 3.85 7.63 11.50
CA TYR A 122 5.04 8.04 10.75
C TYR A 122 4.75 9.26 9.89
N MET A 123 3.66 9.22 9.12
CA MET A 123 3.25 10.29 8.22
C MET A 123 2.81 11.56 8.96
N SER A 124 2.09 11.43 10.10
CA SER A 124 1.70 12.60 10.88
C SER A 124 2.91 13.36 11.43
N LYS A 125 3.92 12.62 11.92
CA LYS A 125 5.17 13.22 12.36
C LYS A 125 5.91 13.92 11.21
N TYR A 126 6.02 13.27 10.06
CA TYR A 126 6.65 13.86 8.88
C TYR A 126 5.95 15.15 8.42
N LEU A 127 4.62 15.17 8.38
CA LEU A 127 3.85 16.36 8.04
C LEU A 127 4.06 17.50 9.06
N GLU A 128 4.05 17.20 10.36
CA GLU A 128 4.28 18.18 11.42
C GLU A 128 5.68 18.80 11.34
N GLU A 129 6.70 17.99 11.08
CA GLU A 129 8.09 18.45 10.95
C GLU A 129 8.32 19.34 9.73
N ASN A 130 7.63 19.08 8.60
CA ASN A 130 7.81 19.83 7.35
C ASN A 130 6.82 20.98 7.15
N LEU A 131 5.69 20.97 7.86
CA LEU A 131 4.64 22.00 7.79
C LEU A 131 4.25 22.49 9.20
N PRO A 132 5.20 22.95 10.03
CA PRO A 132 4.92 23.29 11.41
C PRO A 132 3.99 24.52 11.56
N GLY A 133 3.29 24.56 12.70
CA GLY A 133 2.49 25.75 13.09
C GLY A 133 1.19 25.92 12.30
N ARG A 134 0.71 24.90 11.62
CA ARG A 134 -0.60 24.92 10.95
C ARG A 134 -1.70 24.45 11.92
N ASP A 135 -2.88 25.06 11.78
CA ASP A 135 -4.08 24.66 12.55
C ASP A 135 -4.76 23.46 11.88
N VAL A 136 -4.05 22.33 11.86
CA VAL A 136 -4.51 21.06 11.28
C VAL A 136 -4.18 19.88 12.21
N ASP A 137 -5.06 18.90 12.25
CA ASP A 137 -4.76 17.63 12.89
C ASP A 137 -3.95 16.73 11.95
N TYR A 138 -2.65 16.61 12.18
CA TYR A 138 -1.74 15.82 11.33
C TYR A 138 -2.05 14.33 11.32
N ASN A 139 -2.66 13.78 12.37
CA ASN A 139 -3.12 12.38 12.37
C ASN A 139 -4.32 12.20 11.45
N ALA A 140 -5.29 13.12 11.51
CA ALA A 140 -6.44 13.12 10.60
C ALA A 140 -6.00 13.32 9.14
N MET A 141 -4.99 14.19 8.90
CA MET A 141 -4.43 14.40 7.59
C MET A 141 -3.74 13.13 7.04
N ALA A 142 -2.89 12.49 7.84
CA ALA A 142 -2.21 11.25 7.47
C ALA A 142 -3.21 10.12 7.18
N LEU A 143 -4.24 9.96 8.01
CA LEU A 143 -5.31 8.98 7.79
C LEU A 143 -6.11 9.29 6.51
N SER A 144 -6.41 10.58 6.26
CA SER A 144 -7.10 11.01 5.05
C SER A 144 -6.29 10.73 3.80
N LEU A 145 -4.98 11.01 3.84
CA LEU A 145 -4.05 10.72 2.76
C LEU A 145 -4.04 9.22 2.42
N TYR A 146 -3.84 8.36 3.42
CA TYR A 146 -3.90 6.90 3.23
C TYR A 146 -5.23 6.45 2.63
N SER A 147 -6.33 6.85 3.26
CA SER A 147 -7.67 6.39 2.88
C SER A 147 -8.04 6.84 1.48
N TYR A 148 -7.74 8.10 1.15
CA TYR A 148 -8.07 8.66 -0.16
C TYR A 148 -7.24 8.02 -1.28
N THR A 149 -5.92 7.94 -1.11
CA THR A 149 -5.04 7.36 -2.13
C THR A 149 -5.35 5.89 -2.36
N PHE A 150 -5.63 5.12 -1.30
CA PHE A 150 -6.07 3.74 -1.44
C PHE A 150 -7.42 3.63 -2.18
N MET A 151 -8.43 4.45 -1.84
CA MET A 151 -9.74 4.41 -2.47
C MET A 151 -9.71 4.78 -3.96
N ILE A 152 -8.93 5.78 -4.35
CA ILE A 152 -8.81 6.13 -5.78
C ILE A 152 -8.05 5.05 -6.56
N SER A 153 -7.04 4.42 -5.95
CA SER A 153 -6.31 3.29 -6.57
C SER A 153 -7.24 2.08 -6.74
N GLN A 154 -8.11 1.81 -5.76
CA GLN A 154 -9.11 0.76 -5.86
C GLN A 154 -10.09 1.00 -7.02
N THR A 155 -10.59 2.23 -7.19
CA THR A 155 -11.50 2.56 -8.29
C THR A 155 -10.83 2.43 -9.66
N LYS A 156 -9.57 2.80 -9.78
CA LYS A 156 -8.76 2.61 -10.98
C LYS A 156 -8.54 1.12 -11.27
N HIS A 157 -8.18 0.33 -10.25
CA HIS A 157 -7.94 -1.10 -10.38
C HIS A 157 -9.18 -1.87 -10.89
N TYR A 158 -10.38 -1.47 -10.47
CA TYR A 158 -11.64 -2.08 -10.91
C TYR A 158 -12.25 -1.43 -12.16
N GLU A 159 -11.52 -0.55 -12.86
CA GLU A 159 -11.94 0.11 -14.11
C GLU A 159 -13.37 0.69 -14.01
N LYS A 160 -13.62 1.49 -12.97
CA LYS A 160 -14.94 2.09 -12.75
C LYS A 160 -15.17 3.29 -13.67
N ASP A 161 -15.93 3.15 -14.72
CA ASP A 161 -16.22 4.16 -15.76
C ASP A 161 -16.77 5.49 -15.23
N TRP A 162 -17.43 5.48 -14.08
CA TRP A 162 -18.00 6.69 -13.46
C TRP A 162 -16.97 7.55 -12.73
N PHE A 163 -15.70 7.11 -12.64
CA PHE A 163 -14.68 7.74 -11.83
C PHE A 163 -13.44 8.09 -12.66
N ASN A 164 -13.09 9.38 -12.69
CA ASN A 164 -11.87 9.84 -13.31
C ASN A 164 -10.78 9.99 -12.25
N TYR A 165 -9.82 9.06 -12.24
CA TYR A 165 -8.71 9.02 -11.30
C TYR A 165 -7.92 10.34 -11.24
N ASN A 166 -7.50 10.86 -12.39
CA ASN A 166 -6.68 12.08 -12.44
C ASN A 166 -7.45 13.30 -11.92
N GLN A 167 -8.71 13.43 -12.29
CA GLN A 167 -9.57 14.52 -11.81
C GLN A 167 -9.80 14.42 -10.30
N ALA A 168 -9.98 13.23 -9.76
CA ALA A 168 -10.15 13.01 -8.32
C ALA A 168 -8.88 13.32 -7.54
N LEU A 169 -7.72 12.87 -8.03
CA LEU A 169 -6.42 13.15 -7.42
C LEU A 169 -6.15 14.66 -7.38
N GLU A 170 -6.30 15.36 -8.51
CA GLU A 170 -6.14 16.82 -8.58
C GLU A 170 -7.15 17.57 -7.69
N GLY A 171 -8.38 17.10 -7.61
CA GLY A 171 -9.41 17.63 -6.72
C GLY A 171 -9.02 17.51 -5.25
N PHE A 172 -8.48 16.35 -4.86
CA PHE A 172 -8.00 16.13 -3.50
C PHE A 172 -6.81 17.04 -3.16
N ILE A 173 -5.80 17.10 -4.04
CA ILE A 173 -4.64 17.99 -3.90
C ILE A 173 -5.13 19.43 -3.70
N LYS A 174 -5.99 19.93 -4.56
CA LYS A 174 -6.54 21.30 -4.48
C LYS A 174 -7.27 21.57 -3.16
N ASN A 175 -7.98 20.57 -2.61
CA ASN A 175 -8.68 20.73 -1.34
C ASN A 175 -7.71 20.73 -0.16
N VAL A 176 -6.69 19.87 -0.19
CA VAL A 176 -5.64 19.84 0.84
C VAL A 176 -4.87 21.14 0.86
N LEU A 177 -4.44 21.68 -0.30
CA LEU A 177 -3.70 22.94 -0.37
C LEU A 177 -4.45 24.10 0.28
N LYS A 178 -5.77 24.16 0.20
CA LYS A 178 -6.59 25.18 0.87
C LYS A 178 -6.53 25.15 2.39
N LEU A 179 -6.18 24.01 2.99
CA LEU A 179 -6.00 23.91 4.45
C LEU A 179 -4.67 24.53 4.90
N PHE A 180 -3.75 24.74 3.96
CA PHE A 180 -2.40 25.23 4.23
C PHE A 180 -2.13 26.63 3.62
N SER A 181 -3.11 27.22 2.91
CA SER A 181 -3.06 28.56 2.32
C SER A 181 -3.41 29.67 3.30
#